data_06e5971085a5788f7fcd8aac41672e75
#
_entry.id   06e5971085a5788f7fcd8aac41672e75
#
_cell.length_a   1.000
_cell.length_b   1.000
_cell.length_c   1.000
_cell.angle_alpha   90.00
_cell.angle_beta   90.00
_cell.angle_gamma   90.00
#
_symmetry.space_group_name_H-M   'P 1'
#
loop_
_entity.id
_entity.type
_entity.pdbx_description
1 polymer ?
#
loop_
_entity_poly.entity_id
_entity_poly.type
_entity_poly.pdbx_seq_one_letter_code
_entity_poly.pdbx_strand_id
1 'polypeptide(L)'
;MKNELNSNSNVEEKIIYIVAAIICGTIIAYVAYKLINSKNIFNINEDIKSNEKIINNNIQNDDTTPIEKEIVYSETEISSFSSTLYDNSQNRMFNIRKAVDILNGTVLHSGEEFSFNNTIGPMGEENGYKKANGFDSNGRIIQIAGAGMCQISSTVYNAALLANLEITERHPHSRRVYYVPQDKDATVYYPDLDLKFINNTPNDIKIYASTDNYTVNIVFKKIEQSN
;
A
#
# COMPACT_ATOMS: atom_id res chain seq x y z
N MET A 1 -1.92 49.55 35.13
CA MET A 1 -1.49 49.43 33.71
C MET A 1 -0.04 48.94 33.47
N LYS A 2 0.94 49.17 34.35
CA LYS A 2 2.32 48.68 34.19
C LYS A 2 2.55 47.20 34.58
N ASN A 3 1.69 46.58 35.36
CA ASN A 3 1.85 45.22 35.87
C ASN A 3 1.26 44.14 34.95
N GLU A 4 0.35 44.47 34.05
CA GLU A 4 -0.25 43.48 33.09
C GLU A 4 0.65 43.27 31.85
N LEU A 5 1.42 44.29 31.42
CA LEU A 5 2.35 44.16 30.29
C LEU A 5 3.55 43.24 30.58
N ASN A 6 3.93 43.11 31.89
CA ASN A 6 5.08 42.27 32.27
C ASN A 6 4.71 40.79 32.46
N SER A 7 3.44 40.49 32.62
CA SER A 7 2.93 39.10 32.78
C SER A 7 2.83 38.40 31.41
N ASN A 8 2.42 39.09 30.34
CA ASN A 8 2.25 38.52 29.01
C ASN A 8 3.60 38.20 28.34
N SER A 9 4.63 39.04 28.51
CA SER A 9 5.96 38.75 27.96
C SER A 9 6.59 37.49 28.54
N ASN A 10 6.35 37.20 29.83
CA ASN A 10 6.85 35.99 30.51
C ASN A 10 6.15 34.68 30.04
N VAL A 11 4.90 34.80 29.59
CA VAL A 11 4.13 33.67 29.08
C VAL A 11 4.56 33.36 27.61
N GLU A 12 4.73 34.39 26.81
CA GLU A 12 5.19 34.23 25.42
C GLU A 12 6.61 33.64 25.33
N GLU A 13 7.55 34.10 26.16
CA GLU A 13 8.88 33.50 26.25
C GLU A 13 8.82 32.02 26.64
N LYS A 14 8.03 31.64 27.63
CA LYS A 14 7.87 30.25 28.06
C LYS A 14 7.29 29.37 26.94
N ILE A 15 6.32 29.87 26.17
CA ILE A 15 5.75 29.17 25.02
C ILE A 15 6.80 28.94 23.95
N ILE A 16 7.63 29.95 23.65
CA ILE A 16 8.73 29.85 22.69
C ILE A 16 9.74 28.78 23.11
N TYR A 17 10.13 28.74 24.39
CA TYR A 17 11.04 27.69 24.89
C TYR A 17 10.45 26.29 24.84
N ILE A 18 9.14 26.11 25.12
CA ILE A 18 8.46 24.82 25.03
C ILE A 18 8.41 24.35 23.57
N VAL A 19 8.06 25.22 22.63
CA VAL A 19 8.00 24.89 21.21
C VAL A 19 9.39 24.54 20.68
N ALA A 20 10.42 25.29 21.05
CA ALA A 20 11.80 25.02 20.67
C ALA A 20 12.29 23.67 21.23
N ALA A 21 11.93 23.32 22.46
CA ALA A 21 12.28 22.04 23.08
C ALA A 21 11.60 20.84 22.37
N ILE A 22 10.34 21.00 21.96
CA ILE A 22 9.61 19.98 21.19
C ILE A 22 10.25 19.76 19.81
N ILE A 23 10.58 20.85 19.12
CA ILE A 23 11.25 20.79 17.79
C ILE A 23 12.62 20.11 17.92
N CYS A 24 13.44 20.49 18.91
CA CYS A 24 14.73 19.85 19.16
C CYS A 24 14.57 18.35 19.48
N GLY A 25 13.59 17.99 20.30
CA GLY A 25 13.30 16.58 20.63
C GLY A 25 12.92 15.74 19.41
N THR A 26 12.11 16.27 18.51
CA THR A 26 11.72 15.57 17.27
C THR A 26 12.89 15.43 16.29
N ILE A 27 13.75 16.43 16.19
CA ILE A 27 14.96 16.36 15.36
C ILE A 27 15.93 15.33 15.89
N ILE A 28 16.17 15.28 17.22
CA ILE A 28 17.04 14.28 17.85
C ILE A 28 16.50 12.87 17.62
N ALA A 29 15.19 12.66 17.81
CA ALA A 29 14.55 11.37 17.57
C ALA A 29 14.67 10.92 16.10
N TYR A 30 14.49 11.83 15.14
CA TYR A 30 14.65 11.56 13.72
C TYR A 30 16.10 11.20 13.35
N VAL A 31 17.07 11.94 13.88
CA VAL A 31 18.51 11.64 13.65
C VAL A 31 18.88 10.30 14.25
N ALA A 32 18.41 10.00 15.47
CA ALA A 32 18.65 8.70 16.12
C ALA A 32 18.03 7.55 15.30
N TYR A 33 16.80 7.70 14.81
CA TYR A 33 16.14 6.73 13.92
C TYR A 33 16.96 6.50 12.64
N LYS A 34 17.43 7.56 11.99
CA LYS A 34 18.30 7.47 10.79
C LYS A 34 19.62 6.76 11.07
N LEU A 35 20.26 7.05 12.22
CA LEU A 35 21.51 6.42 12.61
C LEU A 35 21.34 4.93 12.93
N ILE A 36 20.25 4.54 13.59
CA ILE A 36 19.92 3.13 13.87
C ILE A 36 19.71 2.37 12.57
N ASN A 37 18.91 2.93 11.64
CA ASN A 37 18.66 2.29 10.36
C ASN A 37 19.92 2.21 9.49
N SER A 38 20.79 3.21 9.49
CA SER A 38 22.05 3.16 8.75
C SER A 38 23.03 2.11 9.31
N LYS A 39 23.07 1.93 10.64
CA LYS A 39 23.87 0.87 11.28
C LYS A 39 23.33 -0.52 10.96
N ASN A 40 22.01 -0.69 10.94
CA ASN A 40 21.42 -1.98 10.58
C ASN A 40 21.73 -2.37 9.11
N ILE A 41 21.67 -1.42 8.19
CA ILE A 41 22.05 -1.65 6.78
C ILE A 41 23.56 -1.97 6.67
N PHE A 42 24.42 -1.27 7.43
CA PHE A 42 25.86 -1.53 7.43
C PHE A 42 26.17 -2.93 7.96
N ASN A 43 25.55 -3.35 9.07
CA ASN A 43 25.75 -4.69 9.64
C ASN A 43 25.27 -5.80 8.70
N ILE A 44 24.11 -5.62 8.02
CA ILE A 44 23.62 -6.57 7.02
C ILE A 44 24.63 -6.72 5.87
N ASN A 45 25.21 -5.61 5.40
CA ASN A 45 26.21 -5.66 4.32
C ASN A 45 27.53 -6.32 4.74
N GLU A 46 27.94 -6.19 6.00
CA GLU A 46 29.11 -6.89 6.57
C GLU A 46 28.84 -8.40 6.69
N ASP A 47 27.63 -8.77 7.16
CA ASP A 47 27.19 -10.17 7.25
C ASP A 47 27.09 -10.84 5.87
N ILE A 48 26.61 -10.13 4.85
CA ILE A 48 26.57 -10.60 3.46
C ILE A 48 28.00 -10.84 2.96
N LYS A 49 28.92 -9.89 3.13
CA LYS A 49 30.31 -10.03 2.70
C LYS A 49 31.05 -11.15 3.44
N SER A 50 30.76 -11.35 4.73
CA SER A 50 31.35 -12.44 5.50
C SER A 50 30.86 -13.80 5.04
N ASN A 51 29.56 -13.91 4.71
CA ASN A 51 28.96 -15.12 4.17
C ASN A 51 29.47 -15.43 2.75
N GLU A 52 29.60 -14.43 1.88
CA GLU A 52 30.24 -14.58 0.55
C GLU A 52 31.68 -15.11 0.66
N LYS A 53 32.46 -14.64 1.66
CA LYS A 53 33.79 -15.11 1.88
C LYS A 53 33.86 -16.55 2.42
N ILE A 54 32.89 -16.94 3.25
CA ILE A 54 32.75 -18.32 3.75
C ILE A 54 32.33 -19.26 2.60
N ILE A 55 31.39 -18.85 1.75
CA ILE A 55 30.93 -19.59 0.57
C ILE A 55 32.10 -19.82 -0.40
N ASN A 56 32.85 -18.76 -0.73
CA ASN A 56 33.98 -18.86 -1.64
C ASN A 56 35.13 -19.72 -1.10
N ASN A 57 35.34 -19.77 0.23
CA ASN A 57 36.36 -20.63 0.85
C ASN A 57 35.93 -22.10 0.93
N ASN A 58 34.63 -22.40 1.00
CA ASN A 58 34.10 -23.76 1.01
C ASN A 58 34.01 -24.38 -0.40
N ILE A 59 33.93 -23.57 -1.46
CA ILE A 59 33.91 -24.04 -2.87
C ILE A 59 35.25 -24.66 -3.31
N GLN A 60 36.34 -24.40 -2.59
CA GLN A 60 37.66 -24.95 -2.96
C GLN A 60 37.95 -26.37 -2.41
N ASN A 61 37.05 -26.97 -1.60
CA ASN A 61 37.42 -28.21 -0.87
C ASN A 61 36.40 -29.36 -0.94
N ASP A 62 35.39 -29.37 -1.81
CA ASP A 62 34.53 -30.55 -1.93
C ASP A 62 33.96 -30.76 -3.37
N ASP A 63 34.47 -31.79 -4.00
CA ASP A 63 34.13 -32.25 -5.35
C ASP A 63 33.07 -33.34 -5.23
N THR A 64 31.79 -32.99 -4.85
CA THR A 64 30.63 -33.90 -5.05
C THR A 64 29.29 -33.41 -4.47
N THR A 65 29.03 -32.16 -4.21
CA THR A 65 27.65 -31.70 -3.96
C THR A 65 27.03 -31.10 -5.22
N PRO A 66 25.81 -31.51 -5.62
CA PRO A 66 25.11 -30.83 -6.71
C PRO A 66 24.95 -29.35 -6.32
N ILE A 67 25.49 -28.44 -7.12
CA ILE A 67 25.26 -27.01 -6.97
C ILE A 67 23.75 -26.81 -7.18
N GLU A 68 23.03 -26.59 -6.10
CA GLU A 68 21.62 -26.16 -6.18
C GLU A 68 21.62 -24.80 -6.87
N LYS A 69 21.23 -24.79 -8.14
CA LYS A 69 21.21 -23.60 -8.97
C LYS A 69 20.24 -22.60 -8.34
N GLU A 70 20.75 -21.50 -7.82
CA GLU A 70 19.95 -20.44 -7.26
C GLU A 70 18.95 -19.95 -8.34
N ILE A 71 17.67 -20.14 -8.08
CA ILE A 71 16.61 -19.70 -9.00
C ILE A 71 16.43 -18.19 -8.78
N VAL A 72 16.90 -17.39 -9.72
CA VAL A 72 16.73 -15.95 -9.71
C VAL A 72 15.41 -15.61 -10.41
N TYR A 73 14.57 -14.78 -9.78
CA TYR A 73 13.33 -14.28 -10.37
C TYR A 73 13.51 -12.82 -10.76
N SER A 74 12.97 -12.45 -11.92
CA SER A 74 12.86 -11.07 -12.37
C SER A 74 11.41 -10.62 -12.37
N GLU A 75 11.18 -9.33 -12.09
CA GLU A 75 9.86 -8.70 -12.10
C GLU A 75 9.80 -7.63 -13.18
N THR A 76 8.83 -7.73 -14.08
CA THR A 76 8.59 -6.76 -15.15
C THR A 76 7.20 -6.16 -15.02
N GLU A 77 7.07 -4.83 -15.04
CA GLU A 77 5.77 -4.16 -15.06
C GLU A 77 4.99 -4.49 -16.32
N ILE A 78 3.74 -4.92 -16.16
CA ILE A 78 2.81 -5.22 -17.26
C ILE A 78 1.66 -4.21 -17.34
N SER A 79 1.32 -3.56 -16.23
CA SER A 79 0.37 -2.46 -16.21
C SER A 79 0.50 -1.63 -14.95
N SER A 80 0.03 -0.39 -15.01
CA SER A 80 -0.18 0.46 -13.84
C SER A 80 -1.36 1.38 -14.03
N PHE A 81 -2.05 1.72 -12.93
CA PHE A 81 -3.11 2.71 -12.91
C PHE A 81 -3.13 3.47 -11.58
N SER A 82 -3.46 4.77 -11.65
CA SER A 82 -3.54 5.64 -10.49
C SER A 82 -4.87 6.39 -10.46
N SER A 83 -5.46 6.53 -9.28
CA SER A 83 -6.67 7.34 -9.07
C SER A 83 -6.44 8.45 -8.05
N THR A 84 -7.00 9.64 -8.33
CA THR A 84 -6.85 10.82 -7.45
C THR A 84 -7.76 10.75 -6.24
N LEU A 85 -7.23 11.04 -5.06
CA LEU A 85 -7.95 11.12 -3.80
C LEU A 85 -8.54 12.54 -3.63
N TYR A 86 -9.82 12.72 -3.93
CA TYR A 86 -10.55 13.99 -3.74
C TYR A 86 -11.03 14.18 -2.30
N ASP A 87 -11.25 13.08 -1.56
CA ASP A 87 -11.56 13.08 -0.13
C ASP A 87 -10.43 12.36 0.62
N ASN A 88 -9.62 13.14 1.33
CA ASN A 88 -8.50 12.68 2.14
C ASN A 88 -8.78 12.81 3.65
N SER A 89 -10.06 12.77 4.06
CA SER A 89 -10.44 12.76 5.47
C SER A 89 -9.73 11.62 6.23
N GLN A 90 -9.39 11.88 7.48
CA GLN A 90 -8.51 11.01 8.28
C GLN A 90 -8.97 9.54 8.32
N ASN A 91 -10.25 9.29 8.57
CA ASN A 91 -10.80 7.94 8.65
C ASN A 91 -10.81 7.23 7.29
N ARG A 92 -11.15 7.96 6.20
CA ARG A 92 -11.10 7.43 4.85
C ARG A 92 -9.67 7.05 4.46
N MET A 93 -8.70 7.91 4.74
CA MET A 93 -7.28 7.62 4.47
C MET A 93 -6.75 6.47 5.31
N PHE A 94 -7.22 6.33 6.56
CA PHE A 94 -6.88 5.16 7.38
C PHE A 94 -7.36 3.85 6.72
N ASN A 95 -8.60 3.80 6.24
CA ASN A 95 -9.16 2.64 5.55
C ASN A 95 -8.39 2.33 4.26
N ILE A 96 -8.10 3.36 3.46
CA ILE A 96 -7.35 3.22 2.20
C ILE A 96 -5.97 2.63 2.44
N ARG A 97 -5.19 3.17 3.40
CA ARG A 97 -3.87 2.65 3.73
C ARG A 97 -3.92 1.20 4.18
N LYS A 98 -4.86 0.87 5.06
CA LYS A 98 -5.05 -0.51 5.52
C LYS A 98 -5.29 -1.47 4.36
N ALA A 99 -6.17 -1.12 3.41
CA ALA A 99 -6.47 -1.98 2.27
C ALA A 99 -5.30 -2.05 1.27
N VAL A 100 -4.60 -0.94 1.05
CA VAL A 100 -3.39 -0.89 0.22
C VAL A 100 -2.29 -1.78 0.82
N ASP A 101 -2.09 -1.75 2.13
CA ASP A 101 -1.10 -2.61 2.81
C ASP A 101 -1.44 -4.10 2.66
N ILE A 102 -2.73 -4.47 2.68
CA ILE A 102 -3.19 -5.85 2.46
C ILE A 102 -2.97 -6.29 1.00
N LEU A 103 -3.27 -5.42 0.03
CA LEU A 103 -3.12 -5.71 -1.39
C LEU A 103 -1.65 -5.80 -1.82
N ASN A 104 -0.79 -5.00 -1.19
CA ASN A 104 0.60 -4.89 -1.60
C ASN A 104 1.37 -6.20 -1.38
N GLY A 105 1.94 -6.73 -2.45
CA GLY A 105 2.68 -8.00 -2.44
C GLY A 105 1.82 -9.23 -2.73
N THR A 106 0.49 -9.09 -2.94
CA THR A 106 -0.36 -10.21 -3.36
C THR A 106 0.17 -10.81 -4.66
N VAL A 107 0.39 -12.12 -4.66
CA VAL A 107 0.79 -12.90 -5.85
C VAL A 107 -0.43 -13.67 -6.34
N LEU A 108 -0.64 -13.64 -7.64
CA LEU A 108 -1.70 -14.33 -8.35
C LEU A 108 -1.06 -15.29 -9.36
N HIS A 109 -1.18 -16.59 -9.11
CA HIS A 109 -0.60 -17.60 -9.99
C HIS A 109 -1.28 -17.64 -11.36
N SER A 110 -0.58 -18.17 -12.36
CA SER A 110 -1.17 -18.39 -13.70
C SER A 110 -2.45 -19.22 -13.59
N GLY A 111 -3.55 -18.73 -14.15
CA GLY A 111 -4.89 -19.34 -14.11
C GLY A 111 -5.67 -19.08 -12.82
N GLU A 112 -5.11 -18.42 -11.82
CA GLU A 112 -5.78 -18.12 -10.55
C GLU A 112 -6.74 -16.94 -10.68
N GLU A 113 -7.88 -17.01 -9.99
CA GLU A 113 -8.84 -15.91 -9.89
C GLU A 113 -8.55 -15.05 -8.67
N PHE A 114 -8.37 -13.76 -8.90
CA PHE A 114 -8.37 -12.73 -7.86
C PHE A 114 -9.79 -12.40 -7.43
N SER A 115 -10.02 -12.23 -6.13
CA SER A 115 -11.23 -11.67 -5.54
C SER A 115 -10.85 -10.54 -4.59
N PHE A 116 -11.38 -9.35 -4.83
CA PHE A 116 -11.13 -8.20 -3.97
C PHE A 116 -11.68 -8.44 -2.56
N ASN A 117 -12.91 -8.96 -2.46
CA ASN A 117 -13.53 -9.24 -1.17
C ASN A 117 -12.80 -10.32 -0.36
N ASN A 118 -12.30 -11.38 -1.02
CA ASN A 118 -11.52 -12.42 -0.34
C ASN A 118 -10.17 -11.89 0.14
N THR A 119 -9.53 -11.01 -0.64
CA THR A 119 -8.23 -10.41 -0.31
C THR A 119 -8.35 -9.40 0.82
N ILE A 120 -9.31 -8.48 0.75
CA ILE A 120 -9.48 -7.39 1.73
C ILE A 120 -10.22 -7.85 2.99
N GLY A 121 -11.14 -8.81 2.83
CA GLY A 121 -12.03 -9.29 3.90
C GLY A 121 -13.19 -8.34 4.20
N PRO A 122 -13.98 -8.67 5.24
CA PRO A 122 -15.10 -7.83 5.67
C PRO A 122 -14.66 -6.44 6.12
N MET A 123 -15.36 -5.41 5.67
CA MET A 123 -14.96 -4.01 5.84
C MET A 123 -15.70 -3.31 7.00
N GLY A 124 -16.06 -4.06 8.05
CA GLY A 124 -16.76 -3.56 9.24
C GLY A 124 -15.83 -2.94 10.29
N GLU A 125 -16.43 -2.25 11.28
CA GLU A 125 -15.69 -1.70 12.42
C GLU A 125 -15.05 -2.81 13.27
N GLU A 126 -15.69 -3.96 13.37
CA GLU A 126 -15.19 -5.17 14.04
C GLU A 126 -13.89 -5.72 13.40
N ASN A 127 -13.67 -5.40 12.11
CA ASN A 127 -12.44 -5.74 11.39
C ASN A 127 -11.45 -4.55 11.35
N GLY A 128 -11.69 -3.52 12.17
CA GLY A 128 -10.80 -2.38 12.35
C GLY A 128 -10.90 -1.33 11.25
N TYR A 129 -11.95 -1.33 10.43
CA TYR A 129 -12.23 -0.21 9.53
C TYR A 129 -12.98 0.91 10.25
N LYS A 130 -12.78 2.14 9.81
CA LYS A 130 -13.38 3.33 10.41
C LYS A 130 -14.53 3.84 9.57
N LYS A 131 -15.54 4.45 10.24
CA LYS A 131 -16.60 5.17 9.53
C LYS A 131 -16.05 6.44 8.89
N ALA A 132 -16.39 6.63 7.62
CA ALA A 132 -16.13 7.84 6.86
C ALA A 132 -17.26 8.05 5.85
N ASN A 133 -17.24 9.17 5.14
CA ASN A 133 -18.24 9.49 4.13
C ASN A 133 -18.23 8.46 3.01
N GLY A 134 -19.38 7.88 2.75
CA GLY A 134 -19.69 7.02 1.63
C GLY A 134 -21.06 7.37 1.05
N PHE A 135 -21.53 6.63 0.05
CA PHE A 135 -22.84 6.84 -0.55
C PHE A 135 -23.72 5.60 -0.36
N ASP A 136 -24.99 5.81 -0.01
CA ASP A 136 -26.01 4.75 -0.06
C ASP A 136 -26.47 4.49 -1.49
N SER A 137 -27.36 3.49 -1.68
CA SER A 137 -27.94 3.14 -2.99
C SER A 137 -28.72 4.29 -3.65
N ASN A 138 -29.20 5.24 -2.85
CA ASN A 138 -29.91 6.45 -3.32
C ASN A 138 -28.95 7.62 -3.57
N GLY A 139 -27.64 7.42 -3.30
CA GLY A 139 -26.58 8.41 -3.47
C GLY A 139 -26.57 9.49 -2.40
N ARG A 140 -27.16 9.24 -1.24
CA ARG A 140 -27.04 10.14 -0.09
C ARG A 140 -25.71 9.85 0.63
N ILE A 141 -25.07 10.91 1.14
CA ILE A 141 -23.87 10.77 1.95
C ILE A 141 -24.27 10.15 3.28
N ILE A 142 -23.63 9.04 3.63
CA ILE A 142 -23.78 8.34 4.91
C ILE A 142 -22.41 8.00 5.49
N GLN A 143 -22.38 7.74 6.79
CA GLN A 143 -21.16 7.25 7.47
C GLN A 143 -21.14 5.72 7.40
N ILE A 144 -20.18 5.16 6.63
CA ILE A 144 -20.00 3.71 6.49
C ILE A 144 -18.57 3.30 6.85
N ALA A 145 -18.43 2.16 7.50
CA ALA A 145 -17.12 1.54 7.70
C ALA A 145 -16.55 1.07 6.35
N GLY A 146 -15.24 1.16 6.18
CA GLY A 146 -14.61 0.77 4.92
C GLY A 146 -14.82 1.76 3.75
N ALA A 147 -15.30 2.99 4.01
CA ALA A 147 -15.36 4.02 2.96
C ALA A 147 -13.98 4.22 2.34
N GLY A 148 -13.90 4.21 1.00
CA GLY A 148 -12.67 4.24 0.20
C GLY A 148 -12.44 2.96 -0.61
N MET A 149 -13.03 1.83 -0.23
CA MET A 149 -12.79 0.54 -0.87
C MET A 149 -13.18 0.51 -2.35
N CYS A 150 -14.32 1.09 -2.73
CA CYS A 150 -14.72 1.19 -4.15
C CYS A 150 -13.75 2.01 -5.01
N GLN A 151 -13.02 2.95 -4.43
CA GLN A 151 -11.96 3.65 -5.16
C GLN A 151 -10.75 2.75 -5.39
N ILE A 152 -10.35 1.98 -4.39
CA ILE A 152 -9.25 1.02 -4.53
C ILE A 152 -9.61 -0.07 -5.53
N SER A 153 -10.80 -0.69 -5.42
CA SER A 153 -11.26 -1.72 -6.36
C SER A 153 -11.35 -1.20 -7.79
N SER A 154 -11.81 0.05 -7.99
CA SER A 154 -11.83 0.68 -9.31
C SER A 154 -10.42 0.92 -9.86
N THR A 155 -9.44 1.22 -8.99
CA THR A 155 -8.05 1.39 -9.40
C THR A 155 -7.43 0.05 -9.81
N VAL A 156 -7.70 -1.01 -9.03
CA VAL A 156 -7.30 -2.40 -9.35
C VAL A 156 -7.94 -2.85 -10.68
N TYR A 157 -9.25 -2.58 -10.86
CA TYR A 157 -9.96 -2.92 -12.09
C TYR A 157 -9.32 -2.30 -13.34
N ASN A 158 -8.97 -1.02 -13.28
CA ASN A 158 -8.31 -0.36 -14.41
C ASN A 158 -6.91 -0.93 -14.68
N ALA A 159 -6.13 -1.25 -13.65
CA ALA A 159 -4.85 -1.93 -13.82
C ALA A 159 -5.03 -3.32 -14.46
N ALA A 160 -6.06 -4.09 -14.04
CA ALA A 160 -6.40 -5.39 -14.63
C ALA A 160 -6.80 -5.28 -16.10
N LEU A 161 -7.61 -4.27 -16.45
CA LEU A 161 -7.97 -3.99 -17.85
C LEU A 161 -6.75 -3.66 -18.72
N LEU A 162 -5.83 -2.84 -18.21
CA LEU A 162 -4.61 -2.45 -18.92
C LEU A 162 -3.65 -3.63 -19.10
N ALA A 163 -3.67 -4.60 -18.17
CA ALA A 163 -2.93 -5.86 -18.30
C ALA A 163 -3.64 -6.90 -19.21
N ASN A 164 -4.82 -6.58 -19.76
CA ASN A 164 -5.68 -7.50 -20.52
C ASN A 164 -6.06 -8.77 -19.73
N LEU A 165 -6.25 -8.66 -18.41
CA LEU A 165 -6.74 -9.77 -17.59
C LEU A 165 -8.23 -9.99 -17.81
N GLU A 166 -8.67 -11.24 -17.69
CA GLU A 166 -10.06 -11.64 -17.87
C GLU A 166 -10.90 -11.23 -16.64
N ILE A 167 -11.79 -10.25 -16.80
CA ILE A 167 -12.69 -9.78 -15.73
C ILE A 167 -13.88 -10.74 -15.64
N THR A 168 -14.03 -11.42 -14.49
CA THR A 168 -15.09 -12.39 -14.24
C THR A 168 -16.25 -11.81 -13.43
N GLU A 169 -16.00 -10.78 -12.60
CA GLU A 169 -17.05 -10.06 -11.88
C GLU A 169 -16.73 -8.57 -11.75
N ARG A 170 -17.68 -7.71 -12.08
CA ARG A 170 -17.58 -6.26 -11.90
C ARG A 170 -18.97 -5.64 -11.81
N HIS A 171 -19.17 -4.78 -10.83
CA HIS A 171 -20.41 -4.04 -10.62
C HIS A 171 -20.18 -2.53 -10.80
N PRO A 172 -21.00 -1.83 -11.65
CA PRO A 172 -20.91 -0.38 -11.77
C PRO A 172 -21.54 0.30 -10.55
N HIS A 173 -21.07 1.52 -10.24
CA HIS A 173 -21.80 2.36 -9.29
C HIS A 173 -23.15 2.81 -9.84
N SER A 174 -24.14 3.01 -8.96
CA SER A 174 -25.45 3.55 -9.31
C SER A 174 -25.38 5.00 -9.83
N ARG A 175 -24.27 5.67 -9.66
CA ARG A 175 -23.98 7.03 -10.12
C ARG A 175 -22.52 7.19 -10.51
N ARG A 176 -22.25 8.20 -11.36
CA ARG A 176 -20.89 8.49 -11.81
C ARG A 176 -19.95 8.78 -10.64
N VAL A 177 -18.79 8.16 -10.65
CA VAL A 177 -17.62 8.49 -9.84
C VAL A 177 -16.60 9.25 -10.71
N TYR A 178 -15.76 10.08 -10.09
CA TYR A 178 -14.87 11.00 -10.84
C TYR A 178 -13.39 10.64 -10.68
N TYR A 179 -13.05 9.66 -9.85
CA TYR A 179 -11.67 9.23 -9.62
C TYR A 179 -11.16 8.22 -10.66
N VAL A 180 -12.02 7.73 -11.55
CA VAL A 180 -11.67 6.91 -12.72
C VAL A 180 -12.45 7.40 -13.96
N PRO A 181 -12.05 7.03 -15.20
CA PRO A 181 -12.81 7.30 -16.40
C PRO A 181 -14.24 6.76 -16.32
N GLN A 182 -15.16 7.35 -17.09
CA GLN A 182 -16.53 6.90 -17.13
C GLN A 182 -16.63 5.42 -17.52
N ASP A 183 -17.52 4.67 -16.86
CA ASP A 183 -17.74 3.23 -17.05
C ASP A 183 -16.52 2.33 -16.75
N LYS A 184 -15.49 2.89 -16.09
CA LYS A 184 -14.31 2.19 -15.64
C LYS A 184 -14.20 2.07 -14.11
N ASP A 185 -15.33 2.14 -13.44
CA ASP A 185 -15.46 1.97 -12.00
C ASP A 185 -15.80 0.52 -11.63
N ALA A 186 -15.52 0.12 -10.38
CA ALA A 186 -15.89 -1.17 -9.81
C ALA A 186 -16.38 -0.96 -8.38
N THR A 187 -17.67 -1.21 -8.14
CA THR A 187 -18.29 -1.20 -6.82
C THR A 187 -18.01 -2.51 -6.12
N VAL A 188 -17.61 -2.43 -4.84
CA VAL A 188 -17.49 -3.59 -3.95
C VAL A 188 -18.32 -3.37 -2.69
N TYR A 189 -18.95 -4.44 -2.22
CA TYR A 189 -19.70 -4.48 -0.97
C TYR A 189 -19.71 -5.92 -0.44
N TYR A 190 -18.99 -6.17 0.63
CA TYR A 190 -18.84 -7.50 1.20
C TYR A 190 -20.16 -8.01 1.83
N PRO A 191 -20.59 -9.26 1.57
CA PRO A 191 -19.97 -10.22 0.63
C PRO A 191 -20.55 -10.17 -0.80
N ASP A 192 -21.52 -9.30 -1.09
CA ASP A 192 -22.49 -9.43 -2.19
C ASP A 192 -22.00 -8.87 -3.54
N LEU A 193 -21.14 -7.86 -3.53
CA LEU A 193 -20.61 -7.23 -4.75
C LEU A 193 -19.08 -7.30 -4.72
N ASP A 194 -18.50 -7.96 -5.71
CA ASP A 194 -17.05 -8.15 -5.78
C ASP A 194 -16.45 -7.62 -7.09
N LEU A 195 -15.15 -7.48 -7.11
CA LEU A 195 -14.33 -7.36 -8.28
C LEU A 195 -13.48 -8.63 -8.40
N LYS A 196 -13.67 -9.38 -9.49
CA LYS A 196 -12.90 -10.57 -9.77
C LYS A 196 -12.31 -10.54 -11.17
N PHE A 197 -11.14 -11.14 -11.31
CA PHE A 197 -10.47 -11.34 -12.59
C PHE A 197 -9.52 -12.54 -12.52
N ILE A 198 -9.25 -13.17 -13.65
CA ILE A 198 -8.33 -14.30 -13.76
C ILE A 198 -6.99 -13.81 -14.30
N ASN A 199 -5.89 -14.30 -13.71
CA ASN A 199 -4.59 -14.21 -14.34
C ASN A 199 -4.51 -15.19 -15.52
N ASN A 200 -4.98 -14.76 -16.67
CA ASN A 200 -4.96 -15.51 -17.93
C ASN A 200 -3.59 -15.45 -18.65
N THR A 201 -2.54 -15.01 -17.96
CA THR A 201 -1.17 -15.01 -18.50
C THR A 201 -0.41 -16.28 -18.11
N PRO A 202 0.67 -16.63 -18.82
CA PRO A 202 1.48 -17.81 -18.46
C PRO A 202 2.38 -17.61 -17.22
N ASN A 203 2.51 -16.38 -16.73
CA ASN A 203 3.39 -16.01 -15.61
C ASN A 203 2.59 -15.68 -14.37
N ASP A 204 3.18 -15.83 -13.20
CA ASP A 204 2.64 -15.27 -11.97
C ASP A 204 2.65 -13.73 -12.04
N ILE A 205 1.62 -13.11 -11.46
CA ILE A 205 1.50 -11.66 -11.36
C ILE A 205 1.57 -11.25 -9.90
N LYS A 206 2.39 -10.24 -9.59
CA LYS A 206 2.44 -9.62 -8.28
C LYS A 206 1.82 -8.24 -8.32
N ILE A 207 0.93 -7.97 -7.37
CA ILE A 207 0.25 -6.70 -7.20
C ILE A 207 1.08 -5.82 -6.27
N TYR A 208 1.49 -4.67 -6.75
CA TYR A 208 2.04 -3.60 -5.94
C TYR A 208 0.98 -2.53 -5.75
N ALA A 209 0.68 -2.24 -4.49
CA ALA A 209 -0.27 -1.21 -4.11
C ALA A 209 0.43 -0.18 -3.23
N SER A 210 0.21 1.09 -3.49
CA SER A 210 0.73 2.18 -2.68
C SER A 210 -0.23 3.37 -2.66
N THR A 211 -0.13 4.21 -1.64
CA THR A 211 -0.88 5.46 -1.55
C THR A 211 -0.02 6.53 -0.88
N ASP A 212 -0.13 7.72 -1.38
CA ASP A 212 0.26 8.95 -0.73
C ASP A 212 -1.00 9.68 -0.23
N ASN A 213 -0.92 10.98 0.05
CA ASN A 213 -2.12 11.74 0.46
C ASN A 213 -2.98 12.20 -0.74
N TYR A 214 -2.61 11.90 -1.96
CA TYR A 214 -3.20 12.44 -3.19
C TYR A 214 -3.67 11.35 -4.16
N THR A 215 -3.04 10.19 -4.15
CA THR A 215 -3.31 9.11 -5.11
C THR A 215 -3.34 7.73 -4.46
N VAL A 216 -4.08 6.81 -5.10
CA VAL A 216 -3.92 5.36 -4.94
C VAL A 216 -3.28 4.85 -6.21
N ASN A 217 -2.20 4.08 -6.08
CA ASN A 217 -1.44 3.55 -7.20
C ASN A 217 -1.44 2.03 -7.15
N ILE A 218 -1.75 1.39 -8.27
CA ILE A 218 -1.71 -0.06 -8.45
C ILE A 218 -0.80 -0.36 -9.63
N VAL A 219 0.16 -1.26 -9.43
CA VAL A 219 1.08 -1.74 -10.46
C VAL A 219 1.04 -3.26 -10.48
N PHE A 220 0.86 -3.85 -11.64
CA PHE A 220 0.99 -5.30 -11.84
C PHE A 220 2.34 -5.60 -12.48
N LYS A 221 3.06 -6.54 -11.89
CA LYS A 221 4.31 -7.04 -12.45
C LYS A 221 4.21 -8.54 -12.66
N LYS A 222 4.65 -9.02 -13.82
CA LYS A 222 4.88 -10.44 -14.04
C LYS A 222 6.15 -10.87 -13.33
N ILE A 223 6.15 -12.10 -12.80
CA ILE A 223 7.31 -12.76 -12.21
C ILE A 223 7.78 -13.82 -13.19
N GLU A 224 9.06 -13.75 -13.59
CA GLU A 224 9.68 -14.71 -14.51
C GLU A 224 10.93 -15.28 -13.86
N GLN A 225 11.13 -16.59 -14.03
CA GLN A 225 12.39 -17.22 -13.66
C GLN A 225 13.48 -16.75 -14.64
N SER A 226 14.54 -16.16 -14.11
CA SER A 226 15.71 -15.80 -14.91
C SER A 226 16.51 -17.08 -15.20
N ASN A 227 16.78 -17.32 -16.47
CA ASN A 227 17.59 -18.45 -16.93
C ASN A 227 19.09 -18.20 -16.70
#